data_573eef4a1a74479c28a7398cc7d13541
#
_entry.id   573eef4a1a74479c28a7398cc7d13541
#
_cell.length_a   1.000
_cell.length_b   1.000
_cell.length_c   1.000
_cell.angle_alpha   90.00
_cell.angle_beta   90.00
_cell.angle_gamma   90.00
#
_symmetry.space_group_name_H-M   'P 1'
#
loop_
_entity.id
_entity.type
_entity.pdbx_description
1 polymer ?
#
loop_
_entity_poly.entity_id
_entity_poly.type
_entity_poly.pdbx_seq_one_letter_code
_entity_poly.pdbx_strand_id
1 'polypeptide(L)'
;MSNKNSTQKNWTSWHHILHKEILGNKTLIPDGANLLIAVSGGQDSMALLNLINDMKKQHDWVVNVWHGDHQWHEKSEKYALELKSYCSKKNITFFFDQGNKKTISSEEKARDWRYKKLSERANQLFVENQKEIDIYLLTGHTNTDNAETFLLNLARGSNYA
;
A
#
# COMPACT_ATOMS: atom_id res chain seq x y z
N MET A 1 20.67 -24.55 -8.79
CA MET A 1 19.84 -24.54 -7.56
C MET A 1 20.17 -23.28 -6.77
N SER A 2 19.38 -22.26 -6.93
CA SER A 2 19.64 -20.93 -6.39
C SER A 2 19.18 -20.87 -4.93
N ASN A 3 20.07 -20.45 -4.04
CA ASN A 3 19.92 -20.40 -2.59
C ASN A 3 18.82 -19.40 -2.15
N LYS A 4 17.56 -19.85 -2.02
CA LYS A 4 16.41 -19.05 -1.57
C LYS A 4 16.42 -18.79 -0.03
N ASN A 5 17.46 -19.22 0.71
CA ASN A 5 17.46 -19.24 2.16
C ASN A 5 18.04 -18.01 2.88
N SER A 6 18.48 -16.96 2.19
CA SER A 6 19.18 -15.85 2.86
C SER A 6 18.27 -14.71 3.36
N THR A 7 17.00 -14.64 2.93
CA THR A 7 16.10 -13.54 3.28
C THR A 7 15.19 -13.81 4.49
N GLN A 8 15.03 -15.05 4.91
CA GLN A 8 14.17 -15.41 6.04
C GLN A 8 14.80 -15.16 7.44
N LYS A 9 16.07 -14.76 7.52
CA LYS A 9 16.81 -14.70 8.78
C LYS A 9 16.31 -13.65 9.80
N ASN A 10 15.44 -12.72 9.37
CA ASN A 10 14.92 -11.63 10.21
C ASN A 10 13.39 -11.56 10.27
N TRP A 11 12.70 -12.64 9.88
CA TRP A 11 11.25 -12.65 9.92
C TRP A 11 10.72 -12.77 11.36
N THR A 12 9.77 -11.93 11.72
CA THR A 12 9.01 -12.03 12.97
C THR A 12 7.84 -13.00 12.79
N SER A 13 7.15 -13.33 13.91
CA SER A 13 5.92 -14.13 13.88
C SER A 13 4.87 -13.54 12.93
N TRP A 14 4.76 -12.21 12.82
CA TRP A 14 3.84 -11.53 11.91
C TRP A 14 4.15 -11.81 10.43
N HIS A 15 5.42 -11.84 10.05
CA HIS A 15 5.82 -12.22 8.69
C HIS A 15 5.37 -13.66 8.37
N HIS A 16 5.58 -14.59 9.30
CA HIS A 16 5.19 -15.99 9.10
C HIS A 16 3.68 -16.16 9.00
N ILE A 17 2.90 -15.46 9.84
CA ILE A 17 1.44 -15.49 9.80
C ILE A 17 0.95 -14.94 8.45
N LEU A 18 1.38 -13.75 8.07
CA LEU A 18 0.95 -13.12 6.81
C LEU A 18 1.36 -13.95 5.60
N HIS A 19 2.59 -14.46 5.58
CA HIS A 19 3.08 -15.33 4.50
C HIS A 19 2.25 -16.59 4.36
N LYS A 20 1.89 -17.25 5.48
CA LYS A 20 1.03 -18.44 5.47
C LYS A 20 -0.35 -18.13 4.91
N GLU A 21 -0.96 -17.01 5.30
CA GLU A 21 -2.27 -16.58 4.77
C GLU A 21 -2.21 -16.32 3.25
N ILE A 22 -1.16 -15.65 2.78
CA ILE A 22 -0.96 -15.36 1.34
C ILE A 22 -0.77 -16.68 0.56
N LEU A 23 0.04 -17.61 1.07
CA LEU A 23 0.23 -18.91 0.44
C LEU A 23 -1.05 -19.76 0.43
N GLY A 24 -1.88 -19.65 1.48
CA GLY A 24 -3.17 -20.34 1.58
C GLY A 24 -4.24 -19.76 0.64
N ASN A 25 -4.09 -18.51 0.24
CA ASN A 25 -5.01 -17.82 -0.67
C ASN A 25 -4.25 -16.95 -1.68
N LYS A 26 -3.68 -17.60 -2.70
CA LYS A 26 -2.88 -16.93 -3.73
C LYS A 26 -3.64 -15.91 -4.59
N THR A 27 -4.98 -15.93 -4.52
CA THR A 27 -5.81 -14.93 -5.20
C THR A 27 -5.82 -13.59 -4.47
N LEU A 28 -5.46 -13.55 -3.19
CA LEU A 28 -5.35 -12.30 -2.43
C LEU A 28 -4.24 -11.41 -2.99
N ILE A 29 -3.02 -11.94 -3.05
CA ILE A 29 -1.86 -11.25 -3.63
C ILE A 29 -1.02 -12.32 -4.34
N PRO A 30 -1.10 -12.42 -5.67
CA PRO A 30 -0.31 -13.38 -6.43
C PRO A 30 1.18 -13.00 -6.44
N ASP A 31 2.02 -14.00 -6.69
CA ASP A 31 3.44 -13.75 -6.95
C ASP A 31 3.59 -12.89 -8.21
N GLY A 32 4.54 -11.96 -8.21
CA GLY A 32 4.75 -11.00 -9.29
C GLY A 32 3.80 -9.80 -9.29
N ALA A 33 2.91 -9.69 -8.30
CA ALA A 33 1.94 -8.58 -8.24
C ALA A 33 2.61 -7.20 -8.09
N ASN A 34 1.95 -6.20 -8.66
CA ASN A 34 2.29 -4.80 -8.44
C ASN A 34 1.38 -4.22 -7.35
N LEU A 35 1.97 -3.80 -6.24
CA LEU A 35 1.28 -3.38 -5.04
C LEU A 35 1.34 -1.86 -4.87
N LEU A 36 0.20 -1.23 -4.55
CA LEU A 36 0.13 0.16 -4.12
C LEU A 36 -0.40 0.22 -2.69
N ILE A 37 0.47 0.58 -1.75
CA ILE A 37 0.17 0.62 -0.33
C ILE A 37 -0.18 2.04 0.09
N ALA A 38 -1.38 2.25 0.62
CA ALA A 38 -1.78 3.51 1.23
C ALA A 38 -1.17 3.62 2.64
N VAL A 39 -0.28 4.59 2.83
CA VAL A 39 0.44 4.80 4.10
C VAL A 39 0.09 6.17 4.67
N SER A 40 -0.60 6.17 5.82
CA SER A 40 -0.95 7.41 6.54
C SER A 40 0.20 7.97 7.38
N GLY A 41 1.24 7.17 7.64
CA GLY A 41 2.31 7.47 8.60
C GLY A 41 2.02 6.97 10.02
N GLY A 42 0.83 6.42 10.29
CA GLY A 42 0.48 5.75 11.54
C GLY A 42 1.15 4.38 11.67
N GLN A 43 1.20 3.85 12.90
CA GLN A 43 1.90 2.60 13.23
C GLN A 43 1.44 1.43 12.37
N ASP A 44 0.13 1.25 12.15
CA ASP A 44 -0.41 0.11 11.43
C ASP A 44 -0.05 0.13 9.94
N SER A 45 -0.18 1.29 9.31
CA SER A 45 0.18 1.45 7.90
C SER A 45 1.68 1.30 7.66
N MET A 46 2.51 1.73 8.61
CA MET A 46 3.96 1.54 8.57
C MET A 46 4.33 0.08 8.84
N ALA A 47 3.64 -0.62 9.75
CA ALA A 47 3.84 -2.04 9.99
C ALA A 47 3.51 -2.86 8.73
N LEU A 48 2.36 -2.58 8.10
CA LEU A 48 1.97 -3.21 6.83
C LEU A 48 3.04 -2.99 5.75
N LEU A 49 3.49 -1.74 5.55
CA LEU A 49 4.53 -1.42 4.58
C LEU A 49 5.82 -2.21 4.85
N ASN A 50 6.26 -2.28 6.10
CA ASN A 50 7.47 -3.03 6.46
C ASN A 50 7.32 -4.52 6.17
N LEU A 51 6.21 -5.15 6.61
CA LEU A 51 5.95 -6.57 6.38
C LEU A 51 5.96 -6.91 4.88
N ILE A 52 5.23 -6.15 4.08
CA ILE A 52 5.16 -6.35 2.62
C ILE A 52 6.53 -6.13 1.97
N ASN A 53 7.23 -5.05 2.32
CA ASN A 53 8.54 -4.76 1.74
C ASN A 53 9.59 -5.82 2.09
N ASP A 54 9.55 -6.40 3.29
CA ASP A 54 10.47 -7.46 3.70
C ASP A 54 10.20 -8.78 2.96
N MET A 55 8.94 -9.02 2.59
CA MET A 55 8.52 -10.22 1.83
C MET A 55 8.60 -10.04 0.31
N LYS A 56 8.79 -8.81 -0.20
CA LYS A 56 8.66 -8.53 -1.65
C LYS A 56 9.55 -9.41 -2.55
N LYS A 57 10.77 -9.73 -2.09
CA LYS A 57 11.68 -10.61 -2.86
C LYS A 57 11.23 -12.06 -2.89
N GLN A 58 10.55 -12.52 -1.84
CA GLN A 58 10.02 -13.88 -1.74
C GLN A 58 8.89 -14.13 -2.74
N HIS A 59 8.13 -13.09 -3.03
CA HIS A 59 6.95 -13.13 -3.89
C HIS A 59 7.12 -12.40 -5.22
N ASP A 60 8.30 -11.88 -5.52
CA ASP A 60 8.59 -11.09 -6.72
C ASP A 60 7.67 -9.84 -6.86
N TRP A 61 7.23 -9.26 -5.74
CA TRP A 61 6.34 -8.10 -5.75
C TRP A 61 7.08 -6.81 -6.10
N VAL A 62 6.40 -5.97 -6.88
CA VAL A 62 6.74 -4.55 -7.04
C VAL A 62 5.94 -3.76 -6.02
N VAL A 63 6.63 -3.03 -5.15
CA VAL A 63 6.00 -2.27 -4.06
C VAL A 63 6.07 -0.78 -4.35
N ASN A 64 4.91 -0.14 -4.33
CA ASN A 64 4.73 1.30 -4.44
C ASN A 64 3.98 1.82 -3.21
N VAL A 65 4.24 3.05 -2.82
CA VAL A 65 3.59 3.71 -1.68
C VAL A 65 2.85 4.94 -2.14
N TRP A 66 1.65 5.12 -1.65
CA TRP A 66 0.89 6.36 -1.77
C TRP A 66 0.63 6.96 -0.39
N HIS A 67 0.84 8.26 -0.27
CA HIS A 67 0.51 9.04 0.92
C HIS A 67 -0.39 10.21 0.54
N GLY A 68 -1.53 10.33 1.22
CA GLY A 68 -2.46 11.45 1.07
C GLY A 68 -2.45 12.34 2.30
N ASP A 69 -2.10 13.60 2.11
CA ASP A 69 -2.13 14.63 3.15
C ASP A 69 -3.40 15.46 3.07
N HIS A 70 -4.25 15.38 4.09
CA HIS A 70 -5.49 16.18 4.20
C HIS A 70 -5.24 17.59 4.75
N GLN A 71 -4.01 17.91 5.13
CA GLN A 71 -3.61 19.19 5.75
C GLN A 71 -4.33 19.49 7.07
N TRP A 72 -4.76 18.46 7.80
CA TRP A 72 -5.46 18.65 9.08
C TRP A 72 -4.50 18.92 10.25
N HIS A 73 -3.26 18.50 10.13
CA HIS A 73 -2.23 18.65 11.16
C HIS A 73 -1.08 19.53 10.67
N GLU A 74 -0.60 20.40 11.52
CA GLU A 74 0.54 21.28 11.20
C GLU A 74 1.83 20.53 10.84
N LYS A 75 1.97 19.30 11.32
CA LYS A 75 3.14 18.45 11.08
C LYS A 75 2.98 17.51 9.88
N SER A 76 1.88 17.58 9.13
CA SER A 76 1.59 16.63 8.05
C SER A 76 2.65 16.65 6.94
N GLU A 77 3.14 17.83 6.59
CA GLU A 77 4.23 17.99 5.61
C GLU A 77 5.53 17.30 6.06
N LYS A 78 5.88 17.45 7.35
CA LYS A 78 7.06 16.78 7.92
C LYS A 78 6.94 15.26 7.81
N TYR A 79 5.79 14.69 8.13
CA TYR A 79 5.54 13.25 8.00
C TYR A 79 5.62 12.77 6.55
N ALA A 80 5.11 13.54 5.60
CA ALA A 80 5.21 13.24 4.18
C ALA A 80 6.69 13.20 3.72
N LEU A 81 7.52 14.15 4.16
CA LEU A 81 8.95 14.19 3.85
C LEU A 81 9.72 13.00 4.49
N GLU A 82 9.42 12.66 5.73
CA GLU A 82 10.02 11.50 6.42
C GLU A 82 9.67 10.19 5.70
N LEU A 83 8.41 10.01 5.30
CA LEU A 83 7.96 8.85 4.54
C LEU A 83 8.60 8.77 3.15
N LYS A 84 8.70 9.91 2.45
CA LYS A 84 9.40 10.00 1.17
C LYS A 84 10.87 9.57 1.31
N SER A 85 11.57 10.06 2.35
CA SER A 85 12.95 9.69 2.64
C SER A 85 13.08 8.19 2.94
N TYR A 86 12.15 7.64 3.73
CA TYR A 86 12.10 6.21 4.02
C TYR A 86 11.95 5.39 2.72
N CYS A 87 10.99 5.74 1.86
CA CYS A 87 10.74 5.04 0.59
C CYS A 87 11.98 5.11 -0.33
N SER A 88 12.62 6.28 -0.43
CA SER A 88 13.85 6.44 -1.21
C SER A 88 14.97 5.51 -0.76
N LYS A 89 15.21 5.40 0.56
CA LYS A 89 16.24 4.50 1.14
C LYS A 89 15.94 3.02 0.88
N LYS A 90 14.69 2.67 0.67
CA LYS A 90 14.23 1.28 0.42
C LYS A 90 14.02 0.97 -1.06
N ASN A 91 14.31 1.93 -1.97
CA ASN A 91 14.02 1.85 -3.40
C ASN A 91 12.54 1.49 -3.66
N ILE A 92 11.64 2.24 -3.01
CA ILE A 92 10.19 2.15 -3.16
C ILE A 92 9.71 3.41 -3.88
N THR A 93 8.91 3.25 -4.93
CA THR A 93 8.25 4.38 -5.61
C THR A 93 7.26 5.04 -4.67
N PHE A 94 7.32 6.36 -4.55
CA PHE A 94 6.49 7.13 -3.63
C PHE A 94 5.62 8.13 -4.38
N PHE A 95 4.31 8.03 -4.19
CA PHE A 95 3.31 8.97 -4.69
C PHE A 95 2.76 9.80 -3.54
N PHE A 96 2.57 11.08 -3.80
CA PHE A 96 2.04 12.04 -2.83
C PHE A 96 0.93 12.87 -3.45
N ASP A 97 -0.19 12.96 -2.75
CA ASP A 97 -1.26 13.88 -3.09
C ASP A 97 -1.63 14.70 -1.86
N GLN A 98 -1.77 16.01 -2.07
CA GLN A 98 -2.18 16.94 -1.04
C GLN A 98 -3.62 17.37 -1.30
N GLY A 99 -4.46 17.23 -0.29
CA GLY A 99 -5.84 17.67 -0.32
C GLY A 99 -5.98 19.15 0.03
N ASN A 100 -7.17 19.68 -0.19
CA ASN A 100 -7.49 21.03 0.24
C ASN A 100 -8.32 20.96 1.53
N LYS A 101 -7.79 21.49 2.62
CA LYS A 101 -8.44 21.54 3.94
C LYS A 101 -9.85 22.13 3.92
N LYS A 102 -10.11 23.09 3.01
CA LYS A 102 -11.42 23.72 2.89
C LYS A 102 -12.48 22.79 2.28
N THR A 103 -12.07 21.90 1.38
CA THR A 103 -12.98 20.95 0.72
C THR A 103 -13.08 19.64 1.47
N ILE A 104 -12.00 19.20 2.13
CA ILE A 104 -11.94 17.99 2.95
C ILE A 104 -12.23 18.35 4.40
N SER A 105 -13.51 18.63 4.70
CA SER A 105 -13.94 19.18 5.99
C SER A 105 -14.48 18.13 6.97
N SER A 106 -14.57 16.86 6.57
CA SER A 106 -15.04 15.75 7.41
C SER A 106 -14.28 14.46 7.10
N GLU A 107 -14.35 13.49 8.04
CA GLU A 107 -13.76 12.15 7.85
C GLU A 107 -14.35 11.43 6.63
N GLU A 108 -15.64 11.56 6.38
CA GLU A 108 -16.29 10.99 5.20
C GLU A 108 -15.69 11.55 3.91
N LYS A 109 -15.60 12.88 3.78
CA LYS A 109 -14.99 13.53 2.62
C LYS A 109 -13.51 13.17 2.47
N ALA A 110 -12.79 13.01 3.58
CA ALA A 110 -11.40 12.57 3.56
C ALA A 110 -11.26 11.13 3.06
N ARG A 111 -12.18 10.26 3.47
CA ARG A 111 -12.26 8.88 3.00
C ARG A 111 -12.54 8.82 1.49
N ASP A 112 -13.53 9.53 1.01
CA ASP A 112 -13.90 9.59 -0.42
C ASP A 112 -12.74 10.13 -1.26
N TRP A 113 -12.12 11.21 -0.81
CA TRP A 113 -10.95 11.78 -1.46
C TRP A 113 -9.78 10.78 -1.53
N ARG A 114 -9.50 10.05 -0.43
CA ARG A 114 -8.45 9.01 -0.40
C ARG A 114 -8.71 7.93 -1.43
N TYR A 115 -9.92 7.35 -1.46
CA TYR A 115 -10.25 6.29 -2.40
C TYR A 115 -10.18 6.77 -3.85
N LYS A 116 -10.67 7.98 -4.13
CA LYS A 116 -10.56 8.60 -5.45
C LYS A 116 -9.09 8.73 -5.88
N LYS A 117 -8.23 9.27 -5.01
CA LYS A 117 -6.81 9.46 -5.32
C LYS A 117 -6.04 8.15 -5.46
N LEU A 118 -6.33 7.17 -4.61
CA LEU A 118 -5.77 5.83 -4.74
C LEU A 118 -6.15 5.18 -6.08
N SER A 119 -7.41 5.29 -6.49
CA SER A 119 -7.88 4.76 -7.77
C SER A 119 -7.20 5.46 -8.95
N GLU A 120 -7.06 6.79 -8.90
CA GLU A 120 -6.34 7.56 -9.92
C GLU A 120 -4.87 7.08 -10.04
N ARG A 121 -4.18 6.87 -8.92
CA ARG A 121 -2.78 6.41 -8.90
C ARG A 121 -2.63 4.96 -9.35
N ALA A 122 -3.56 4.08 -8.95
CA ALA A 122 -3.57 2.70 -9.44
C ALA A 122 -3.80 2.64 -10.95
N ASN A 123 -4.73 3.42 -11.48
CA ASN A 123 -4.94 3.50 -12.93
C ASN A 123 -3.71 4.05 -13.66
N GLN A 124 -3.04 5.06 -13.12
CA GLN A 124 -1.77 5.56 -13.67
C GLN A 124 -0.73 4.44 -13.74
N LEU A 125 -0.48 3.73 -12.64
CA LEU A 125 0.46 2.61 -12.60
C LEU A 125 0.07 1.50 -13.58
N PHE A 126 -1.21 1.18 -13.70
CA PHE A 126 -1.70 0.17 -14.63
C PHE A 126 -1.40 0.55 -16.10
N VAL A 127 -1.60 1.81 -16.44
CA VAL A 127 -1.27 2.33 -17.79
C VAL A 127 0.23 2.34 -18.03
N GLU A 128 1.04 2.77 -17.06
CA GLU A 128 2.49 2.79 -17.14
C GLU A 128 3.08 1.38 -17.31
N ASN A 129 2.45 0.37 -16.72
CA ASN A 129 2.81 -1.04 -16.89
C ASN A 129 2.15 -1.68 -18.16
N GLN A 130 1.79 -0.88 -19.15
CA GLN A 130 1.23 -1.32 -20.44
C GLN A 130 -0.06 -2.15 -20.32
N LYS A 131 -0.78 -2.02 -19.20
CA LYS A 131 -2.01 -2.76 -18.86
C LYS A 131 -1.83 -4.29 -18.78
N GLU A 132 -0.63 -4.75 -18.47
CA GLU A 132 -0.31 -6.18 -18.41
C GLU A 132 -0.40 -6.75 -16.99
N ILE A 133 -0.22 -5.91 -15.95
CA ILE A 133 -0.15 -6.34 -14.55
C ILE A 133 -1.20 -5.62 -13.73
N ASP A 134 -2.04 -6.38 -13.05
CA ASP A 134 -3.04 -5.85 -12.12
C ASP A 134 -2.37 -5.13 -10.94
N ILE A 135 -2.96 -4.01 -10.52
CA ILE A 135 -2.51 -3.25 -9.35
C ILE A 135 -3.35 -3.64 -8.14
N TYR A 136 -2.69 -4.12 -7.09
CA TYR A 136 -3.32 -4.47 -5.82
C TYR A 136 -3.20 -3.32 -4.84
N LEU A 137 -4.34 -2.79 -4.39
CA LEU A 137 -4.37 -1.74 -3.36
C LEU A 137 -4.38 -2.35 -1.98
N LEU A 138 -3.43 -1.92 -1.13
CA LEU A 138 -3.35 -2.33 0.26
C LEU A 138 -3.56 -1.13 1.17
N THR A 139 -4.47 -1.26 2.14
CA THR A 139 -4.72 -0.23 3.14
C THR A 139 -4.63 -0.85 4.53
N GLY A 140 -3.90 -0.18 5.44
CA GLY A 140 -3.87 -0.55 6.86
C GLY A 140 -4.95 0.22 7.61
N HIS A 141 -6.21 -0.24 7.54
CA HIS A 141 -7.29 0.27 8.39
C HIS A 141 -7.55 -0.74 9.49
N THR A 142 -7.33 -0.32 10.73
CA THR A 142 -7.88 -0.99 11.90
C THR A 142 -9.22 -0.34 12.21
N ASN A 143 -10.32 -1.03 11.97
CA ASN A 143 -11.54 -0.74 12.69
C ASN A 143 -11.36 -1.31 14.11
N THR A 144 -11.83 -0.60 15.11
CA THR A 144 -11.58 -0.81 16.54
C THR A 144 -11.94 -2.21 17.08
N ASP A 145 -12.54 -3.09 16.29
CA ASP A 145 -12.91 -4.46 16.70
C ASP A 145 -12.44 -5.59 15.77
N ASN A 146 -11.94 -5.27 14.56
CA ASN A 146 -11.34 -6.28 13.67
C ASN A 146 -10.31 -5.63 12.76
N ALA A 147 -9.08 -6.15 12.74
CA ALA A 147 -8.07 -5.78 11.76
C ALA A 147 -8.46 -6.33 10.38
N GLU A 148 -9.32 -5.63 9.66
CA GLU A 148 -9.65 -5.95 8.29
C GLU A 148 -8.65 -5.28 7.35
N THR A 149 -7.76 -6.07 6.77
CA THR A 149 -6.95 -5.65 5.63
C THR A 149 -7.83 -5.75 4.39
N PHE A 150 -8.33 -4.61 3.89
CA PHE A 150 -9.07 -4.60 2.63
C PHE A 150 -8.09 -4.65 1.45
N LEU A 151 -8.12 -5.77 0.74
CA LEU A 151 -7.50 -5.93 -0.57
C LEU A 151 -8.54 -5.55 -1.62
N LEU A 152 -8.38 -4.40 -2.25
CA LEU A 152 -9.17 -4.04 -3.42
C LEU A 152 -8.39 -4.46 -4.67
N ASN A 153 -8.91 -5.47 -5.35
CA ASN A 153 -8.44 -5.86 -6.67
C ASN A 153 -9.11 -4.93 -7.70
N LEU A 154 -8.34 -4.05 -8.32
CA LEU A 154 -8.78 -3.23 -9.46
C LEU A 154 -8.57 -4.00 -10.76
N ALA A 155 -9.08 -5.24 -10.81
CA ALA A 155 -9.08 -5.98 -12.05
C ALA A 155 -10.09 -5.35 -13.03
N ARG A 156 -9.57 -4.89 -14.16
CA ARG A 156 -10.29 -4.70 -15.42
C ARG A 156 -11.51 -3.80 -15.36
N GLY A 157 -11.32 -2.50 -15.50
CA GLY A 157 -12.29 -1.62 -16.19
C GLY A 157 -13.77 -1.82 -15.88
N SER A 158 -14.16 -2.26 -14.71
CA SER A 158 -15.55 -2.30 -14.31
C SER A 158 -15.93 -0.92 -13.80
N ASN A 159 -16.67 -0.19 -14.62
CA ASN A 159 -17.40 1.00 -14.24
C ASN A 159 -18.16 0.70 -12.94
N TYR A 160 -17.81 1.40 -11.86
CA TYR A 160 -18.74 1.58 -10.77
C TYR A 160 -19.81 2.55 -11.26
N ALA A 161 -20.97 1.99 -11.61
CA ALA A 161 -22.22 2.76 -11.73
C ALA A 161 -22.69 3.12 -10.32
#